data_68ff3afd66cec9e834f0a6002123616c
#
_entry.id   68ff3afd66cec9e834f0a6002123616c
#
_cell.length_a   1.000
_cell.length_b   1.000
_cell.length_c   1.000
_cell.angle_alpha   90.00
_cell.angle_beta   90.00
_cell.angle_gamma   90.00
#
_symmetry.space_group_name_H-M   'P 1'
#
loop_
_entity.id
_entity.type
_entity.pdbx_description
1 polymer ?
#
loop_
_entity_poly.entity_id
_entity_poly.type
_entity_poly.pdbx_seq_one_letter_code
_entity_poly.pdbx_strand_id
1 'polypeptide(L)'
;MKRFALLLCLVVGFMLSSTSAMAQIDLSKAFGALLGAAEATPAQNPLELIAKSAPKARDVVRTWAYERLYFEYLGTNPLADVALQQLDGTVQAALKREGIVSGSFTLTLRRNGTGFIMRDGSAMDGEYAYNEAKGRAEFSVLVNGTKYHCGGFFKLKDENLVVMVDARDLYNIYLTESPQYRNDQTALTIQGILESIKGIYISLEFFKN
;
A
#
# COMPACT_ATOMS: atom_id res chain seq x y z
N MET A 1 18.68 -10.31 -5.34
CA MET A 1 17.80 -10.39 -4.16
C MET A 1 17.61 -9.05 -3.42
N LYS A 2 18.61 -8.15 -3.34
CA LYS A 2 18.49 -6.84 -2.65
C LYS A 2 17.51 -5.83 -3.28
N ARG A 3 17.13 -5.97 -4.54
CA ARG A 3 16.36 -4.96 -5.31
C ARG A 3 14.84 -5.05 -5.18
N PHE A 4 14.30 -6.13 -4.65
CA PHE A 4 12.85 -6.36 -4.61
C PHE A 4 12.23 -6.09 -3.23
N ALA A 5 12.92 -6.41 -2.16
CA ALA A 5 12.62 -5.84 -0.84
C ALA A 5 12.56 -4.31 -0.94
N LEU A 6 13.45 -3.77 -1.80
CA LEU A 6 13.42 -2.40 -2.23
C LEU A 6 12.08 -1.99 -2.89
N LEU A 7 11.32 -2.82 -3.55
CA LEU A 7 10.13 -2.40 -4.29
C LEU A 7 8.96 -2.09 -3.35
N LEU A 8 8.71 -2.95 -2.37
CA LEU A 8 7.75 -2.63 -1.31
C LEU A 8 8.30 -1.51 -0.41
N CYS A 9 9.60 -1.56 -0.09
CA CYS A 9 10.31 -0.48 0.59
C CYS A 9 10.56 0.72 -0.31
N LEU A 10 10.66 0.57 -1.64
CA LEU A 10 10.78 1.69 -2.58
C LEU A 10 9.48 2.46 -2.74
N VAL A 11 8.34 1.79 -2.74
CA VAL A 11 7.05 2.50 -2.73
C VAL A 11 6.95 3.38 -1.49
N VAL A 12 7.39 2.89 -0.35
CA VAL A 12 7.41 3.66 0.91
C VAL A 12 8.69 4.51 1.02
N GLY A 13 9.83 4.00 0.60
CA GLY A 13 11.12 4.68 0.68
C GLY A 13 11.31 5.77 -0.35
N PHE A 14 10.65 5.66 -1.50
CA PHE A 14 10.66 6.71 -2.50
C PHE A 14 9.83 7.92 -2.08
N MET A 15 8.82 7.72 -1.23
CA MET A 15 8.15 8.86 -0.58
C MET A 15 9.11 9.71 0.25
N LEU A 16 10.24 9.14 0.70
CA LEU A 16 11.17 9.78 1.62
C LEU A 16 12.51 10.16 1.00
N SER A 17 13.00 9.43 -0.01
CA SER A 17 14.32 9.67 -0.58
C SER A 17 14.36 10.73 -1.69
N SER A 18 13.20 11.13 -2.23
CA SER A 18 13.12 12.24 -3.17
C SER A 18 13.03 13.58 -2.44
N THR A 19 14.04 13.89 -1.62
CA THR A 19 14.17 15.20 -0.95
C THR A 19 14.06 16.38 -1.91
N SER A 20 14.36 16.20 -3.20
CA SER A 20 14.21 17.25 -4.22
C SER A 20 12.80 17.37 -4.80
N ALA A 21 11.98 16.31 -4.79
CA ALA A 21 10.61 16.35 -5.33
C ALA A 21 9.57 16.61 -4.24
N MET A 22 9.85 16.20 -3.01
CA MET A 22 8.97 16.44 -1.86
C MET A 22 9.08 17.87 -1.31
N ALA A 23 10.18 18.58 -1.56
CA ALA A 23 10.35 19.99 -1.17
C ALA A 23 9.35 20.94 -1.85
N GLN A 24 8.62 20.49 -2.88
CA GLN A 24 7.58 21.29 -3.54
C GLN A 24 6.16 20.96 -3.08
N ILE A 25 5.96 19.89 -2.31
CA ILE A 25 4.65 19.58 -1.72
C ILE A 25 4.75 19.98 -0.25
N ASP A 26 4.02 21.03 0.11
CA ASP A 26 3.81 21.40 1.50
C ASP A 26 2.89 20.35 2.17
N LEU A 27 3.44 19.15 2.36
CA LEU A 27 2.76 18.03 3.04
C LEU A 27 2.24 18.47 4.39
N SER A 28 2.93 19.40 5.06
CA SER A 28 2.51 19.92 6.36
C SER A 28 1.21 20.69 6.27
N LYS A 29 0.94 21.40 5.17
CA LYS A 29 -0.35 22.09 4.92
C LYS A 29 -1.45 21.13 4.53
N ALA A 30 -1.16 20.19 3.61
CA ALA A 30 -2.14 19.18 3.19
C ALA A 30 -2.57 18.32 4.37
N PHE A 31 -1.64 17.93 5.22
CA PHE A 31 -1.91 17.09 6.39
C PHE A 31 -2.29 17.89 7.64
N GLY A 32 -1.88 19.15 7.80
CA GLY A 32 -2.37 20.04 8.86
C GLY A 32 -3.89 20.25 8.78
N ALA A 33 -4.45 20.33 7.57
CA ALA A 33 -5.89 20.34 7.33
C ALA A 33 -6.57 19.01 7.74
N LEU A 34 -5.86 17.86 7.60
CA LEU A 34 -6.32 16.55 8.04
C LEU A 34 -6.42 16.42 9.55
N LEU A 35 -5.44 16.93 10.28
CA LEU A 35 -5.42 16.87 11.74
C LEU A 35 -6.51 17.74 12.40
N GLY A 36 -6.91 18.85 11.75
CA GLY A 36 -7.98 19.75 12.22
C GLY A 36 -9.39 19.21 12.02
N ALA A 37 -9.59 18.14 11.24
CA ALA A 37 -10.90 17.60 10.88
C ALA A 37 -11.22 16.22 11.53
N ALA A 38 -10.50 15.82 12.56
CA ALA A 38 -10.54 14.48 13.16
C ALA A 38 -11.85 14.11 13.89
N GLU A 39 -12.90 14.94 13.89
CA GLU A 39 -14.16 14.72 14.63
C GLU A 39 -15.40 14.50 13.74
N ALA A 40 -15.29 13.81 12.60
CA ALA A 40 -16.47 13.48 11.81
C ALA A 40 -17.03 12.09 12.15
N THR A 41 -18.33 12.04 12.41
CA THR A 41 -19.10 10.83 12.77
C THR A 41 -19.02 9.77 11.66
N PRO A 42 -18.86 8.47 11.96
CA PRO A 42 -18.71 7.44 10.95
C PRO A 42 -20.05 7.21 10.22
N ALA A 43 -20.11 7.58 8.95
CA ALA A 43 -21.11 7.07 8.03
C ALA A 43 -20.66 5.65 7.61
N GLN A 44 -21.58 4.70 7.57
CA GLN A 44 -21.42 3.27 7.20
C GLN A 44 -20.02 2.67 7.45
N ASN A 45 -19.95 1.55 8.15
CA ASN A 45 -18.67 0.89 8.46
C ASN A 45 -17.93 0.53 7.15
N PRO A 46 -16.81 1.19 6.81
CA PRO A 46 -16.11 0.97 5.52
C PRO A 46 -15.68 -0.48 5.34
N LEU A 47 -15.45 -1.20 6.44
CA LEU A 47 -15.09 -2.63 6.43
C LEU A 47 -16.24 -3.51 5.93
N GLU A 48 -17.49 -3.12 6.13
CA GLU A 48 -18.65 -3.84 5.57
C GLU A 48 -18.77 -3.66 4.06
N LEU A 49 -18.41 -2.49 3.54
CA LEU A 49 -18.36 -2.25 2.10
C LEU A 49 -17.29 -3.09 1.43
N ILE A 50 -16.11 -3.21 2.05
CA ILE A 50 -15.04 -4.08 1.56
C ILE A 50 -15.49 -5.54 1.58
N ALA A 51 -16.12 -6.01 2.67
CA ALA A 51 -16.61 -7.37 2.76
C ALA A 51 -17.62 -7.71 1.66
N LYS A 52 -18.47 -6.74 1.26
CA LYS A 52 -19.42 -6.92 0.15
C LYS A 52 -18.76 -7.02 -1.22
N SER A 53 -17.61 -6.38 -1.42
CA SER A 53 -16.81 -6.43 -2.66
C SER A 53 -15.70 -7.45 -2.61
N ALA A 54 -15.64 -8.27 -1.56
CA ALA A 54 -14.61 -9.28 -1.36
C ALA A 54 -14.70 -10.37 -2.45
N PRO A 55 -13.59 -10.70 -3.13
CA PRO A 55 -13.56 -11.80 -4.09
C PRO A 55 -13.72 -13.14 -3.38
N LYS A 56 -14.23 -14.15 -4.10
CA LYS A 56 -14.12 -15.53 -3.62
C LYS A 56 -12.66 -15.96 -3.63
N ALA A 57 -12.25 -16.79 -2.67
CA ALA A 57 -10.87 -17.25 -2.58
C ALA A 57 -10.35 -17.87 -3.89
N ARG A 58 -11.22 -18.59 -4.64
CA ARG A 58 -10.88 -19.16 -5.95
C ARG A 58 -10.58 -18.11 -7.02
N ASP A 59 -11.15 -16.90 -6.90
CA ASP A 59 -11.05 -15.86 -7.92
C ASP A 59 -9.75 -15.05 -7.77
N VAL A 60 -9.13 -15.04 -6.58
CA VAL A 60 -7.83 -14.42 -6.34
C VAL A 60 -6.66 -15.30 -6.75
N VAL A 61 -6.86 -16.64 -6.81
CA VAL A 61 -5.82 -17.63 -7.11
C VAL A 61 -5.49 -17.66 -8.60
N ARG A 62 -4.57 -16.81 -9.00
CA ARG A 62 -3.99 -16.73 -10.36
C ARG A 62 -2.76 -15.84 -10.40
N THR A 63 -2.22 -15.63 -11.59
CA THR A 63 -1.24 -14.58 -11.86
C THR A 63 -1.97 -13.32 -12.31
N TRP A 64 -1.58 -12.21 -11.73
CA TRP A 64 -2.11 -10.87 -11.94
C TRP A 64 -0.98 -9.95 -12.40
N ALA A 65 -1.22 -9.09 -13.38
CA ALA A 65 -0.26 -8.08 -13.80
C ALA A 65 -0.54 -6.74 -13.10
N TYR A 66 0.51 -6.08 -12.65
CA TYR A 66 0.41 -4.77 -11.99
C TYR A 66 -0.19 -3.73 -12.92
N GLU A 67 -1.15 -2.96 -12.43
CA GLU A 67 -1.75 -1.82 -13.12
C GLU A 67 -1.25 -0.50 -12.55
N ARG A 68 -1.53 -0.27 -11.27
CA ARG A 68 -1.18 0.98 -10.58
C ARG A 68 -1.21 0.82 -9.07
N LEU A 69 -0.65 1.80 -8.39
CA LEU A 69 -0.76 1.98 -6.95
C LEU A 69 -1.50 3.29 -6.68
N TYR A 70 -2.31 3.32 -5.63
CA TYR A 70 -2.96 4.53 -5.14
C TYR A 70 -3.26 4.40 -3.65
N PHE A 71 -3.60 5.53 -3.02
CA PHE A 71 -3.98 5.54 -1.60
C PHE A 71 -5.50 5.53 -1.48
N GLU A 72 -5.98 4.79 -0.48
CA GLU A 72 -7.39 4.79 -0.10
C GLU A 72 -7.53 5.13 1.38
N TYR A 73 -8.53 5.94 1.68
CA TYR A 73 -8.91 6.26 3.04
C TYR A 73 -10.27 5.63 3.36
N LEU A 74 -10.29 4.76 4.36
CA LEU A 74 -11.51 4.11 4.82
C LEU A 74 -12.14 4.84 6.02
N GLY A 75 -11.96 6.13 6.11
CA GLY A 75 -12.58 6.99 7.11
C GLY A 75 -13.63 7.91 6.50
N THR A 76 -14.09 8.87 7.27
CA THR A 76 -15.16 9.80 6.87
C THR A 76 -14.69 11.24 6.68
N ASN A 77 -13.37 11.48 6.73
CA ASN A 77 -12.81 12.81 6.56
C ASN A 77 -12.60 13.13 5.08
N PRO A 78 -13.41 14.00 4.45
CA PRO A 78 -13.29 14.32 3.03
C PRO A 78 -11.97 15.02 2.67
N LEU A 79 -11.32 15.68 3.63
CA LEU A 79 -10.01 16.32 3.39
C LEU A 79 -8.90 15.29 3.25
N ALA A 80 -9.06 14.11 3.86
CA ALA A 80 -8.13 12.99 3.69
C ALA A 80 -8.08 12.53 2.23
N ASP A 81 -9.23 12.38 1.60
CA ASP A 81 -9.32 11.95 0.20
C ASP A 81 -8.63 12.94 -0.74
N VAL A 82 -8.83 14.24 -0.52
CA VAL A 82 -8.18 15.28 -1.34
C VAL A 82 -6.65 15.25 -1.16
N ALA A 83 -6.16 15.12 0.07
CA ALA A 83 -4.73 15.05 0.34
C ALA A 83 -4.09 13.77 -0.25
N LEU A 84 -4.78 12.64 -0.17
CA LEU A 84 -4.31 11.38 -0.74
C LEU A 84 -4.30 11.40 -2.27
N GLN A 85 -5.26 12.03 -2.93
CA GLN A 85 -5.24 12.23 -4.39
C GLN A 85 -4.03 13.05 -4.86
N GLN A 86 -3.62 14.08 -4.11
CA GLN A 86 -2.41 14.84 -4.42
C GLN A 86 -1.15 13.98 -4.25
N LEU A 87 -1.13 13.14 -3.22
CA LEU A 87 -0.04 12.19 -2.96
C LEU A 87 0.05 11.13 -4.07
N ASP A 88 -1.09 10.62 -4.56
CA ASP A 88 -1.15 9.64 -5.66
C ASP A 88 -0.38 10.12 -6.89
N GLY A 89 -0.61 11.35 -7.35
CA GLY A 89 0.08 11.90 -8.51
C GLY A 89 1.60 11.94 -8.34
N THR A 90 2.06 12.30 -7.15
CA THR A 90 3.49 12.36 -6.83
C THR A 90 4.11 10.97 -6.81
N VAL A 91 3.45 10.02 -6.18
CA VAL A 91 3.92 8.65 -6.08
C VAL A 91 3.93 7.98 -7.46
N GLN A 92 2.89 8.16 -8.28
CA GLN A 92 2.85 7.65 -9.65
C GLN A 92 4.02 8.18 -10.49
N ALA A 93 4.32 9.48 -10.41
CA ALA A 93 5.44 10.07 -11.12
C ALA A 93 6.79 9.48 -10.65
N ALA A 94 6.92 9.20 -9.37
CA ALA A 94 8.11 8.58 -8.79
C ALA A 94 8.26 7.12 -9.24
N LEU A 95 7.20 6.32 -9.17
CA LEU A 95 7.18 4.93 -9.63
C LEU A 95 7.55 4.82 -11.11
N LYS A 96 7.01 5.71 -11.94
CA LYS A 96 7.33 5.75 -13.38
C LYS A 96 8.83 6.00 -13.64
N ARG A 97 9.48 6.88 -12.86
CA ARG A 97 10.94 7.10 -12.97
C ARG A 97 11.75 5.85 -12.68
N GLU A 98 11.27 5.00 -11.76
CA GLU A 98 11.88 3.72 -11.42
C GLU A 98 11.48 2.57 -12.36
N GLY A 99 10.77 2.87 -13.45
CA GLY A 99 10.30 1.87 -14.40
C GLY A 99 9.15 1.00 -13.85
N ILE A 100 8.46 1.46 -12.80
CA ILE A 100 7.29 0.79 -12.25
C ILE A 100 6.06 1.37 -12.94
N VAL A 101 5.66 0.71 -14.01
CA VAL A 101 4.52 1.06 -14.86
C VAL A 101 3.58 -0.13 -14.99
N SER A 102 2.40 0.06 -15.55
CA SER A 102 1.47 -1.04 -15.83
C SER A 102 2.19 -2.21 -16.53
N GLY A 103 1.99 -3.43 -16.05
CA GLY A 103 2.63 -4.65 -16.55
C GLY A 103 4.08 -4.85 -16.11
N SER A 104 4.71 -3.94 -15.39
CA SER A 104 6.14 -4.04 -15.00
C SER A 104 6.47 -5.18 -14.05
N PHE A 105 5.48 -5.72 -13.35
CA PHE A 105 5.62 -6.91 -12.51
C PHE A 105 4.30 -7.68 -12.39
N THR A 106 4.39 -8.91 -11.91
CA THR A 106 3.22 -9.76 -11.67
C THR A 106 3.16 -10.24 -10.23
N LEU A 107 1.93 -10.45 -9.74
CA LEU A 107 1.62 -11.09 -8.47
C LEU A 107 0.97 -12.43 -8.75
N THR A 108 1.56 -13.52 -8.29
CA THR A 108 0.95 -14.85 -8.34
C THR A 108 0.48 -15.28 -6.97
N LEU A 109 -0.80 -15.61 -6.84
CA LEU A 109 -1.41 -16.15 -5.62
C LEU A 109 -1.81 -17.61 -5.85
N ARG A 110 -1.43 -18.50 -4.93
CA ARG A 110 -1.67 -19.94 -5.02
C ARG A 110 -2.66 -20.42 -3.95
N ARG A 111 -3.37 -21.50 -4.21
CA ARG A 111 -4.38 -22.07 -3.30
C ARG A 111 -3.84 -22.46 -1.92
N ASN A 112 -2.57 -22.79 -1.84
CA ASN A 112 -1.90 -23.20 -0.58
C ASN A 112 -1.51 -22.02 0.32
N GLY A 113 -1.94 -20.78 -0.01
CA GLY A 113 -1.59 -19.60 0.76
C GLY A 113 -0.20 -19.04 0.48
N THR A 114 0.52 -19.60 -0.51
CA THR A 114 1.78 -19.00 -0.96
C THR A 114 1.55 -18.06 -2.13
N GLY A 115 2.43 -17.09 -2.28
CA GLY A 115 2.43 -16.19 -3.42
C GLY A 115 3.83 -15.69 -3.72
N PHE A 116 3.99 -15.08 -4.87
CA PHE A 116 5.23 -14.40 -5.21
C PHE A 116 4.96 -13.23 -6.15
N ILE A 117 5.84 -12.24 -6.06
CA ILE A 117 5.92 -11.14 -7.01
C ILE A 117 7.10 -11.42 -7.93
N MET A 118 6.89 -11.29 -9.24
CA MET A 118 7.93 -11.45 -10.26
C MET A 118 8.18 -10.14 -10.98
N ARG A 119 9.44 -9.70 -11.01
CA ARG A 119 9.90 -8.55 -11.81
C ARG A 119 11.29 -8.81 -12.37
N ASP A 120 11.50 -8.54 -13.65
CA ASP A 120 12.82 -8.62 -14.30
C ASP A 120 13.53 -9.98 -14.04
N GLY A 121 12.76 -11.08 -14.04
CA GLY A 121 13.29 -12.43 -13.77
C GLY A 121 13.61 -12.72 -12.30
N SER A 122 13.37 -11.79 -11.40
CA SER A 122 13.57 -11.97 -9.95
C SER A 122 12.24 -12.21 -9.25
N ALA A 123 12.18 -13.20 -8.37
CA ALA A 123 11.01 -13.51 -7.57
C ALA A 123 11.20 -13.06 -6.11
N MET A 124 10.12 -12.56 -5.51
CA MET A 124 10.01 -12.36 -4.08
C MET A 124 8.85 -13.23 -3.57
N ASP A 125 9.19 -14.21 -2.77
CA ASP A 125 8.23 -15.13 -2.17
C ASP A 125 7.54 -14.51 -0.96
N GLY A 126 6.29 -14.91 -0.75
CA GLY A 126 5.49 -14.52 0.39
C GLY A 126 4.40 -15.55 0.69
N GLU A 127 3.70 -15.32 1.77
CA GLU A 127 2.54 -16.10 2.16
C GLU A 127 1.36 -15.15 2.38
N TYR A 128 0.16 -15.67 2.22
CA TYR A 128 -1.05 -14.95 2.56
C TYR A 128 -2.09 -15.87 3.19
N ALA A 129 -2.87 -15.33 4.11
CA ALA A 129 -4.08 -15.95 4.61
C ALA A 129 -5.26 -15.05 4.26
N TYR A 130 -6.33 -15.62 3.72
CA TYR A 130 -7.47 -14.85 3.23
C TYR A 130 -8.78 -15.34 3.87
N ASN A 131 -9.49 -14.42 4.51
CA ASN A 131 -10.84 -14.64 5.03
C ASN A 131 -11.86 -14.03 4.06
N GLU A 132 -12.43 -14.86 3.21
CA GLU A 132 -13.41 -14.47 2.17
C GLU A 132 -14.62 -13.74 2.76
N ALA A 133 -15.15 -14.20 3.90
CA ALA A 133 -16.34 -13.62 4.52
C ALA A 133 -16.14 -12.17 4.99
N LYS A 134 -14.90 -11.77 5.25
CA LYS A 134 -14.54 -10.43 5.72
C LYS A 134 -13.76 -9.62 4.68
N GLY A 135 -13.39 -10.23 3.55
CA GLY A 135 -12.47 -9.65 2.58
C GLY A 135 -11.05 -9.43 3.12
N ARG A 136 -10.78 -9.86 4.35
CA ARG A 136 -9.53 -9.59 5.05
C ARG A 136 -8.42 -10.53 4.62
N ALA A 137 -7.27 -9.96 4.33
CA ALA A 137 -6.05 -10.69 4.02
C ALA A 137 -4.96 -10.35 5.05
N GLU A 138 -4.12 -11.34 5.35
CA GLU A 138 -2.90 -11.17 6.11
C GLU A 138 -1.74 -11.62 5.23
N PHE A 139 -0.75 -10.77 5.07
CA PHE A 139 0.41 -11.02 4.22
C PHE A 139 1.65 -11.23 5.07
N SER A 140 2.48 -12.17 4.67
CA SER A 140 3.82 -12.36 5.23
C SER A 140 4.84 -12.26 4.11
N VAL A 141 5.81 -11.39 4.26
CA VAL A 141 6.88 -11.19 3.28
C VAL A 141 8.24 -11.35 3.96
N LEU A 142 9.19 -11.93 3.25
CA LEU A 142 10.56 -12.10 3.72
C LEU A 142 11.43 -10.99 3.12
N VAL A 143 11.92 -10.09 3.97
CA VAL A 143 12.80 -8.98 3.58
C VAL A 143 14.13 -9.15 4.30
N ASN A 144 15.22 -9.26 3.56
CA ASN A 144 16.58 -9.43 4.13
C ASN A 144 16.69 -10.54 5.19
N GLY A 145 15.90 -11.63 5.07
CA GLY A 145 15.87 -12.72 6.03
C GLY A 145 14.94 -12.52 7.23
N THR A 146 14.31 -11.36 7.36
CA THR A 146 13.31 -11.06 8.40
C THR A 146 11.91 -11.25 7.83
N LYS A 147 11.05 -11.99 8.54
CA LYS A 147 9.64 -12.17 8.16
C LYS A 147 8.79 -11.05 8.77
N TYR A 148 8.12 -10.29 7.90
CA TYR A 148 7.20 -9.22 8.26
C TYR A 148 5.76 -9.64 7.99
N HIS A 149 4.84 -9.09 8.77
CA HIS A 149 3.41 -9.31 8.64
C HIS A 149 2.70 -7.98 8.39
N CYS A 150 1.78 -7.97 7.43
CA CYS A 150 0.94 -6.83 7.11
C CYS A 150 -0.52 -7.26 7.05
N GLY A 151 -1.39 -6.48 7.66
CA GLY A 151 -2.83 -6.63 7.51
C GLY A 151 -3.34 -5.91 6.26
N GLY A 152 -4.43 -6.41 5.69
CA GLY A 152 -5.03 -5.77 4.52
C GLY A 152 -6.32 -6.42 4.05
N PHE A 153 -6.69 -6.15 2.81
CA PHE A 153 -7.91 -6.63 2.19
C PHE A 153 -7.70 -6.96 0.71
N PHE A 154 -8.52 -7.89 0.22
CA PHE A 154 -8.75 -8.06 -1.22
C PHE A 154 -10.13 -7.50 -1.59
N LYS A 155 -10.20 -6.76 -2.68
CA LYS A 155 -11.47 -6.40 -3.33
C LYS A 155 -11.35 -6.56 -4.84
N LEU A 156 -12.49 -6.72 -5.52
CA LEU A 156 -12.57 -6.64 -6.98
C LEU A 156 -13.11 -5.27 -7.38
N LYS A 157 -12.47 -4.69 -8.38
CA LYS A 157 -12.90 -3.47 -9.05
C LYS A 157 -12.81 -3.69 -10.55
N ASP A 158 -13.95 -3.70 -11.23
CA ASP A 158 -14.02 -3.88 -12.69
C ASP A 158 -13.21 -5.12 -13.18
N GLU A 159 -13.32 -6.25 -12.47
CA GLU A 159 -12.57 -7.48 -12.67
C GLU A 159 -11.08 -7.44 -12.28
N ASN A 160 -10.54 -6.29 -11.92
CA ASN A 160 -9.20 -6.14 -11.40
C ASN A 160 -9.14 -6.54 -9.92
N LEU A 161 -8.07 -7.20 -9.52
CA LEU A 161 -7.77 -7.45 -8.12
C LEU A 161 -7.14 -6.20 -7.50
N VAL A 162 -7.70 -5.72 -6.42
CA VAL A 162 -7.06 -4.69 -5.59
C VAL A 162 -6.59 -5.32 -4.29
N VAL A 163 -5.29 -5.25 -4.06
CA VAL A 163 -4.61 -5.66 -2.82
C VAL A 163 -4.39 -4.41 -2.00
N MET A 164 -5.15 -4.27 -0.92
CA MET A 164 -5.03 -3.15 0.01
C MET A 164 -4.17 -3.58 1.19
N VAL A 165 -3.16 -2.80 1.53
CA VAL A 165 -2.28 -3.05 2.69
C VAL A 165 -2.30 -1.83 3.60
N ASP A 166 -2.35 -2.03 4.91
CA ASP A 166 -2.30 -0.94 5.88
C ASP A 166 -1.01 -0.13 5.68
N ALA A 167 -1.17 1.16 5.43
CA ALA A 167 -0.04 2.05 5.12
C ALA A 167 0.94 2.16 6.28
N ARG A 168 0.46 2.06 7.53
CA ARG A 168 1.28 2.11 8.74
C ARG A 168 2.14 0.85 8.87
N ASP A 169 1.59 -0.34 8.58
CA ASP A 169 2.36 -1.58 8.64
C ASP A 169 3.53 -1.52 7.66
N LEU A 170 3.25 -1.13 6.41
CA LEU A 170 4.30 -0.97 5.40
C LEU A 170 5.33 0.08 5.78
N TYR A 171 4.89 1.19 6.33
CA TYR A 171 5.78 2.26 6.77
C TYR A 171 6.71 1.82 7.91
N ASN A 172 6.20 1.08 8.88
CA ASN A 172 6.99 0.52 9.98
C ASN A 172 8.05 -0.48 9.48
N ILE A 173 7.71 -1.31 8.47
CA ILE A 173 8.68 -2.20 7.81
C ILE A 173 9.77 -1.36 7.16
N TYR A 174 9.40 -0.31 6.42
CA TYR A 174 10.36 0.59 5.78
C TYR A 174 11.34 1.21 6.78
N LEU A 175 10.87 1.80 7.88
CA LEU A 175 11.73 2.39 8.91
C LEU A 175 12.63 1.35 9.60
N THR A 176 12.17 0.11 9.68
CA THR A 176 12.97 -0.99 10.24
C THR A 176 14.11 -1.39 9.31
N GLU A 177 13.84 -1.51 8.02
CA GLU A 177 14.82 -1.88 7.00
C GLU A 177 15.74 -0.72 6.57
N SER A 178 15.34 0.51 6.88
CA SER A 178 16.06 1.74 6.50
C SER A 178 16.29 2.65 7.72
N PRO A 179 17.08 2.20 8.71
CA PRO A 179 17.21 2.90 9.99
C PRO A 179 17.82 4.30 9.88
N GLN A 180 18.52 4.61 8.78
CA GLN A 180 19.06 5.95 8.50
C GLN A 180 17.98 7.02 8.37
N TYR A 181 16.73 6.65 8.05
CA TYR A 181 15.62 7.59 7.91
C TYR A 181 14.76 7.75 9.18
N ARG A 182 15.01 6.98 10.24
CA ARG A 182 14.20 7.03 11.47
C ARG A 182 14.16 8.41 12.15
N ASN A 183 15.23 9.18 11.99
CA ASN A 183 15.35 10.53 12.56
C ASN A 183 15.18 11.63 11.51
N ASP A 184 14.82 11.29 10.28
CA ASP A 184 14.52 12.27 9.25
C ASP A 184 13.20 12.99 9.56
N GLN A 185 13.18 14.32 9.44
CA GLN A 185 12.02 15.13 9.79
C GLN A 185 10.78 14.78 8.98
N THR A 186 10.95 14.45 7.70
CA THR A 186 9.85 14.04 6.82
C THR A 186 9.32 12.68 7.26
N ALA A 187 10.22 11.75 7.62
CA ALA A 187 9.84 10.44 8.14
C ALA A 187 9.02 10.56 9.44
N LEU A 188 9.47 11.37 10.38
CA LEU A 188 8.75 11.61 11.63
C LEU A 188 7.37 12.25 11.39
N THR A 189 7.28 13.17 10.42
CA THR A 189 6.00 13.79 10.04
C THR A 189 5.02 12.74 9.47
N ILE A 190 5.47 11.89 8.55
CA ILE A 190 4.63 10.82 7.98
C ILE A 190 4.20 9.83 9.05
N GLN A 191 5.12 9.43 9.93
CA GLN A 191 4.80 8.55 11.06
C GLN A 191 3.69 9.16 11.93
N GLY A 192 3.82 10.41 12.33
CA GLY A 192 2.81 11.11 13.12
C GLY A 192 1.45 11.16 12.45
N ILE A 193 1.41 11.31 11.12
CA ILE A 193 0.18 11.29 10.32
C ILE A 193 -0.45 9.90 10.35
N LEU A 194 0.31 8.85 10.04
CA LEU A 194 -0.17 7.47 10.00
C LEU A 194 -0.59 6.95 11.38
N GLU A 195 -0.02 7.48 12.47
CA GLU A 195 -0.44 7.20 13.84
C GLU A 195 -1.74 7.91 14.20
N SER A 196 -1.91 9.15 13.72
CA SER A 196 -3.07 9.99 14.03
C SER A 196 -4.30 9.64 13.21
N ILE A 197 -4.11 9.21 11.94
CA ILE A 197 -5.18 8.91 11.00
C ILE A 197 -5.21 7.41 10.74
N LYS A 198 -6.22 6.73 11.30
CA LYS A 198 -6.46 5.31 11.05
C LYS A 198 -7.22 5.12 9.73
N GLY A 199 -6.94 4.03 9.04
CA GLY A 199 -7.70 3.64 7.84
C GLY A 199 -7.11 4.17 6.53
N ILE A 200 -5.84 4.55 6.51
CA ILE A 200 -5.10 4.81 5.26
C ILE A 200 -4.51 3.49 4.77
N TYR A 201 -4.82 3.14 3.52
CA TYR A 201 -4.33 1.94 2.83
C TYR A 201 -3.57 2.31 1.58
N ILE A 202 -2.54 1.52 1.29
CA ILE A 202 -1.88 1.49 -0.01
C ILE A 202 -2.57 0.40 -0.82
N SER A 203 -3.18 0.80 -1.93
CA SER A 203 -3.94 -0.07 -2.83
C SER A 203 -3.15 -0.33 -4.08
N LEU A 204 -2.84 -1.61 -4.33
CA LEU A 204 -2.18 -2.10 -5.53
C LEU A 204 -3.26 -2.74 -6.42
N GLU A 205 -3.52 -2.13 -7.56
CA GLU A 205 -4.47 -2.64 -8.56
C GLU A 205 -3.73 -3.52 -9.58
N PHE A 206 -4.34 -4.65 -9.89
CA PHE A 206 -3.80 -5.65 -10.80
C PHE A 206 -4.89 -6.11 -11.78
N PHE A 207 -4.55 -6.25 -13.04
CA PHE A 207 -5.42 -6.83 -14.06
C PHE A 207 -5.10 -8.31 -14.32
N LYS A 208 -6.04 -9.03 -14.94
CA LYS A 208 -5.83 -10.43 -15.33
C LYS A 208 -4.70 -10.53 -16.36
N ASN A 209 -3.73 -11.38 -16.09
CA ASN A 209 -2.64 -11.69 -17.02
C ASN A 209 -2.98 -12.93 -17.83
#